data_de2c2ec50efac689a234da503fa46642
#
_entry.id   de2c2ec50efac689a234da503fa46642
#
_cell.length_a   1.000
_cell.length_b   1.000
_cell.length_c   1.000
_cell.angle_alpha   90.00
_cell.angle_beta   90.00
_cell.angle_gamma   90.00
#
_symmetry.space_group_name_H-M   'P 1'
#
loop_
_entity.id
_entity.type
_entity.pdbx_description
1 polymer ?
#
loop_
_entity_poly.entity_id
_entity_poly.type
_entity_poly.pdbx_seq_one_letter_code
_entity_poly.pdbx_strand_id
1 'polypeptide(L)'
;IRQLVVNNVLHRPIRTIVSVIAVGVEVALVILIVGLTSGLLQETAKRIEGIGADIMLQPPSASVFLAFSGAPMPIKIGEKLREIRYVQAVAPVLLQFSSSGGMDIIYGIDLQSFRDVSGGFVFLEGHDMEGPDDILMDDWEAKAKHAAVGGTFRLLDHDFRIPGIVEHGKGARLFVPIQTLQDLSGSRDKASIFFIKCTRSDHTQAVMDLMH
;
A
#
# COMPACT_ATOMS: atom_id res chain seq x y z
N ILE A 1 11.40 -52.59 -21.05
CA ILE A 1 11.43 -51.10 -21.10
C ILE A 1 12.14 -50.56 -19.87
N ARG A 2 11.83 -50.96 -18.64
CA ARG A 2 12.40 -50.48 -17.39
C ARG A 2 13.93 -50.71 -17.28
N GLN A 3 14.43 -51.88 -17.72
CA GLN A 3 15.87 -52.21 -17.76
C GLN A 3 16.65 -51.41 -18.80
N LEU A 4 16.04 -51.07 -19.95
CA LEU A 4 16.64 -50.24 -20.99
C LEU A 4 16.82 -48.80 -20.51
N VAL A 5 15.87 -48.25 -19.79
CA VAL A 5 15.95 -46.90 -19.19
C VAL A 5 17.06 -46.84 -18.14
N VAL A 6 17.13 -47.81 -17.23
CA VAL A 6 18.15 -47.89 -16.18
C VAL A 6 19.56 -48.04 -16.76
N ASN A 7 19.75 -48.90 -17.78
CA ASN A 7 21.02 -49.06 -18.45
C ASN A 7 21.48 -47.79 -19.17
N ASN A 8 20.55 -47.05 -19.82
CA ASN A 8 20.90 -45.80 -20.51
C ASN A 8 21.31 -44.69 -19.54
N VAL A 9 20.69 -44.64 -18.36
CA VAL A 9 21.04 -43.71 -17.28
C VAL A 9 22.43 -44.00 -16.72
N LEU A 10 22.78 -45.28 -16.53
CA LEU A 10 24.08 -45.70 -15.98
C LEU A 10 25.23 -45.58 -16.98
N HIS A 11 25.01 -45.66 -18.30
CA HIS A 11 26.06 -45.58 -19.31
C HIS A 11 26.47 -44.16 -19.69
N ARG A 12 25.68 -43.13 -19.31
CA ARG A 12 26.03 -41.69 -19.54
C ARG A 12 25.69 -40.85 -18.33
N PRO A 13 26.37 -41.04 -17.20
CA PRO A 13 26.01 -40.42 -15.92
C PRO A 13 26.05 -38.88 -15.97
N ILE A 14 27.01 -38.30 -16.63
CA ILE A 14 27.19 -36.84 -16.76
C ILE A 14 25.98 -36.19 -17.43
N ARG A 15 25.49 -36.79 -18.56
CA ARG A 15 24.32 -36.25 -19.25
C ARG A 15 23.05 -36.33 -18.38
N THR A 16 22.90 -37.42 -17.65
CA THR A 16 21.75 -37.62 -16.76
C THR A 16 21.78 -36.61 -15.60
N ILE A 17 22.95 -36.43 -14.97
CA ILE A 17 23.13 -35.45 -13.89
C ILE A 17 22.79 -34.04 -14.37
N VAL A 18 23.34 -33.62 -15.52
CA VAL A 18 23.06 -32.30 -16.10
C VAL A 18 21.58 -32.11 -16.38
N SER A 19 20.90 -33.12 -16.95
CA SER A 19 19.46 -33.04 -17.21
C SER A 19 18.63 -32.96 -15.92
N VAL A 20 18.98 -33.73 -14.90
CA VAL A 20 18.28 -33.67 -13.58
C VAL A 20 18.48 -32.32 -12.92
N ILE A 21 19.69 -31.77 -12.95
CA ILE A 21 19.98 -30.44 -12.41
C ILE A 21 19.20 -29.38 -13.18
N ALA A 22 19.18 -29.43 -14.52
CA ALA A 22 18.45 -28.47 -15.34
C ALA A 22 16.93 -28.46 -15.00
N VAL A 23 16.31 -29.65 -14.96
CA VAL A 23 14.89 -29.76 -14.57
C VAL A 23 14.69 -29.33 -13.12
N GLY A 24 15.59 -29.70 -12.24
CA GLY A 24 15.52 -29.29 -10.82
C GLY A 24 15.55 -27.76 -10.63
N VAL A 25 16.43 -27.07 -11.36
CA VAL A 25 16.52 -25.61 -11.37
C VAL A 25 15.25 -24.99 -11.95
N GLU A 26 14.73 -25.53 -13.05
CA GLU A 26 13.49 -25.04 -13.68
C GLU A 26 12.29 -25.13 -12.72
N VAL A 27 12.10 -26.30 -12.10
CA VAL A 27 11.04 -26.51 -11.09
C VAL A 27 11.22 -25.58 -9.90
N ALA A 28 12.45 -25.42 -9.39
CA ALA A 28 12.74 -24.53 -8.28
C ALA A 28 12.40 -23.06 -8.63
N LEU A 29 12.74 -22.61 -9.84
CA LEU A 29 12.39 -21.26 -10.32
C LEU A 29 10.88 -21.06 -10.40
N VAL A 30 10.12 -22.03 -10.92
CA VAL A 30 8.66 -21.93 -10.99
C VAL A 30 8.06 -21.81 -9.59
N ILE A 31 8.48 -22.67 -8.66
CA ILE A 31 8.00 -22.61 -7.27
C ILE A 31 8.35 -21.28 -6.61
N LEU A 32 9.55 -20.78 -6.85
CA LEU A 32 9.99 -19.49 -6.30
C LEU A 32 9.16 -18.34 -6.85
N ILE A 33 8.92 -18.29 -8.17
CA ILE A 33 8.10 -17.25 -8.81
C ILE A 33 6.66 -17.30 -8.29
N VAL A 34 6.05 -18.48 -8.26
CA VAL A 34 4.69 -18.64 -7.75
C VAL A 34 4.59 -18.27 -6.28
N GLY A 35 5.53 -18.72 -5.46
CA GLY A 35 5.56 -18.40 -4.03
C GLY A 35 5.73 -16.90 -3.77
N LEU A 36 6.66 -16.25 -4.49
CA LEU A 36 6.88 -14.82 -4.38
C LEU A 36 5.67 -14.01 -4.83
N THR A 37 5.09 -14.37 -5.98
CA THR A 37 3.90 -13.68 -6.51
C THR A 37 2.70 -13.82 -5.57
N SER A 38 2.45 -15.03 -5.07
CA SER A 38 1.36 -15.27 -4.11
C SER A 38 1.58 -14.52 -2.80
N GLY A 39 2.82 -14.46 -2.31
CA GLY A 39 3.16 -13.72 -1.10
C GLY A 39 2.94 -12.21 -1.27
N LEU A 40 3.37 -11.63 -2.39
CA LEU A 40 3.17 -10.22 -2.69
C LEU A 40 1.67 -9.85 -2.81
N LEU A 41 0.88 -10.69 -3.50
CA LEU A 41 -0.56 -10.48 -3.63
C LEU A 41 -1.27 -10.52 -2.27
N GLN A 42 -0.92 -11.49 -1.43
CA GLN A 42 -1.52 -11.65 -0.10
C GLN A 42 -1.15 -10.49 0.83
N GLU A 43 0.09 -10.02 0.79
CA GLU A 43 0.53 -8.85 1.56
C GLU A 43 -0.19 -7.57 1.10
N THR A 44 -0.32 -7.37 -0.22
CA THR A 44 -1.04 -6.22 -0.78
C THR A 44 -2.52 -6.25 -0.39
N ALA A 45 -3.17 -7.41 -0.46
CA ALA A 45 -4.57 -7.56 -0.05
C ALA A 45 -4.76 -7.23 1.43
N LYS A 46 -3.91 -7.74 2.32
CA LYS A 46 -3.96 -7.43 3.76
C LYS A 46 -3.80 -5.94 4.06
N ARG A 47 -2.93 -5.22 3.32
CA ARG A 47 -2.75 -3.78 3.48
C ARG A 47 -4.00 -2.99 3.09
N ILE A 48 -4.68 -3.39 2.01
CA ILE A 48 -5.92 -2.76 1.55
C ILE A 48 -7.06 -3.06 2.54
N GLU A 49 -7.20 -4.32 2.96
CA GLU A 49 -8.18 -4.72 3.99
C GLU A 49 -7.95 -4.00 5.32
N GLY A 50 -6.70 -3.80 5.72
CA GLY A 50 -6.33 -3.10 6.95
C GLY A 50 -6.73 -1.62 6.98
N ILE A 51 -6.94 -1.00 5.81
CA ILE A 51 -7.48 0.37 5.73
C ILE A 51 -8.94 0.41 6.19
N GLY A 52 -9.70 -0.68 6.01
CA GLY A 52 -11.11 -0.77 6.42
C GLY A 52 -12.09 -0.09 5.47
N ALA A 53 -11.63 0.39 4.32
CA ALA A 53 -12.47 0.91 3.25
C ALA A 53 -13.20 -0.22 2.51
N ASP A 54 -14.43 0.06 2.06
CA ASP A 54 -15.21 -0.90 1.26
C ASP A 54 -14.95 -0.71 -0.25
N ILE A 55 -14.62 0.52 -0.68
CA ILE A 55 -14.32 0.87 -2.07
C ILE A 55 -13.08 1.76 -2.10
N MET A 56 -12.23 1.53 -3.11
CA MET A 56 -11.09 2.38 -3.44
C MET A 56 -11.29 2.94 -4.85
N LEU A 57 -11.50 4.26 -4.95
CA LEU A 57 -11.62 4.96 -6.22
C LEU A 57 -10.25 5.50 -6.64
N GLN A 58 -9.84 5.13 -7.85
CA GLN A 58 -8.58 5.54 -8.47
C GLN A 58 -8.84 6.16 -9.84
N PRO A 59 -7.90 6.96 -10.39
CA PRO A 59 -7.97 7.43 -11.77
C PRO A 59 -8.00 6.26 -12.77
N PRO A 60 -8.68 6.39 -13.92
CA PRO A 60 -8.78 5.31 -14.91
C PRO A 60 -7.45 4.81 -15.46
N SER A 61 -6.40 5.63 -15.38
CA SER A 61 -5.03 5.30 -15.83
C SER A 61 -4.16 4.65 -14.74
N ALA A 62 -4.69 4.50 -13.52
CA ALA A 62 -3.93 3.93 -12.43
C ALA A 62 -3.86 2.40 -12.56
N SER A 63 -2.65 1.84 -12.44
CA SER A 63 -2.47 0.40 -12.32
C SER A 63 -2.86 -0.08 -10.93
N VAL A 64 -3.55 -1.21 -10.82
CA VAL A 64 -3.88 -1.84 -9.52
C VAL A 64 -2.61 -2.15 -8.70
N PHE A 65 -1.50 -2.45 -9.39
CA PHE A 65 -0.19 -2.70 -8.77
C PHE A 65 0.63 -1.43 -8.55
N LEU A 66 0.37 -0.40 -9.36
CA LEU A 66 1.02 0.89 -9.33
C LEU A 66 -0.09 1.95 -9.28
N ALA A 67 -0.84 2.01 -8.19
CA ALA A 67 -1.86 3.04 -7.91
C ALA A 67 -1.34 4.49 -8.08
N PHE A 68 -0.10 4.61 -8.46
CA PHE A 68 0.80 5.73 -8.45
C PHE A 68 1.04 6.36 -9.82
N SER A 69 0.64 5.69 -10.90
CA SER A 69 0.92 6.17 -12.27
C SER A 69 -0.19 7.04 -12.85
N GLY A 70 -1.30 7.20 -12.13
CA GLY A 70 -2.40 8.06 -12.56
C GLY A 70 -2.18 9.52 -12.17
N ALA A 71 -2.59 10.46 -13.03
CA ALA A 71 -2.65 11.87 -12.67
C ALA A 71 -3.59 12.06 -11.47
N PRO A 72 -3.17 12.80 -10.42
CA PRO A 72 -4.02 12.99 -9.24
C PRO A 72 -5.32 13.71 -9.62
N MET A 73 -6.42 13.27 -9.00
CA MET A 73 -7.76 13.80 -9.21
C MET A 73 -8.00 15.04 -8.35
N PRO A 74 -8.90 15.97 -8.77
CA PRO A 74 -9.31 17.07 -7.90
C PRO A 74 -9.94 16.57 -6.60
N ILE A 75 -9.52 17.12 -5.46
CA ILE A 75 -10.00 16.72 -4.13
C ILE A 75 -11.52 16.93 -3.96
N LYS A 76 -12.09 17.89 -4.71
CA LYS A 76 -13.54 18.17 -4.75
C LYS A 76 -14.40 16.98 -5.21
N ILE A 77 -13.81 15.99 -5.87
CA ILE A 77 -14.52 14.75 -6.19
C ILE A 77 -15.01 14.07 -4.91
N GLY A 78 -14.22 14.14 -3.83
CA GLY A 78 -14.61 13.60 -2.54
C GLY A 78 -15.92 14.16 -1.97
N GLU A 79 -16.22 15.44 -2.24
CA GLU A 79 -17.47 16.08 -1.83
C GLU A 79 -18.67 15.43 -2.55
N LYS A 80 -18.57 15.27 -3.86
CA LYS A 80 -19.61 14.60 -4.67
C LYS A 80 -19.80 13.13 -4.29
N LEU A 81 -18.72 12.44 -3.94
CA LEU A 81 -18.78 11.05 -3.49
C LEU A 81 -19.54 10.91 -2.17
N ARG A 82 -19.47 11.91 -1.27
CA ARG A 82 -20.22 11.92 -0.01
C ARG A 82 -21.72 12.11 -0.20
N GLU A 83 -22.16 12.68 -1.32
CA GLU A 83 -23.59 12.87 -1.65
C GLU A 83 -24.23 11.58 -2.19
N ILE A 84 -23.43 10.58 -2.57
CA ILE A 84 -23.95 9.33 -3.10
C ILE A 84 -24.65 8.53 -2.00
N ARG A 85 -25.85 8.05 -2.31
CA ARG A 85 -26.62 7.21 -1.39
C ARG A 85 -25.80 5.99 -0.95
N TYR A 86 -25.86 5.67 0.33
CA TYR A 86 -25.15 4.57 1.00
C TYR A 86 -23.64 4.81 1.24
N VAL A 87 -23.10 5.95 0.87
CA VAL A 87 -21.76 6.35 1.30
C VAL A 87 -21.83 6.90 2.71
N GLN A 88 -21.02 6.35 3.61
CA GLN A 88 -20.93 6.77 5.02
C GLN A 88 -19.79 7.79 5.21
N ALA A 89 -18.62 7.52 4.65
CA ALA A 89 -17.47 8.37 4.76
C ALA A 89 -16.58 8.27 3.50
N VAL A 90 -15.84 9.35 3.21
CA VAL A 90 -14.90 9.43 2.09
C VAL A 90 -13.61 10.10 2.58
N ALA A 91 -12.50 9.43 2.45
CA ALA A 91 -11.17 9.93 2.78
C ALA A 91 -10.33 10.14 1.51
N PRO A 92 -10.01 11.39 1.15
CA PRO A 92 -9.04 11.68 0.12
C PRO A 92 -7.64 11.36 0.63
N VAL A 93 -6.84 10.70 -0.21
CA VAL A 93 -5.44 10.38 0.09
C VAL A 93 -4.56 10.79 -1.08
N LEU A 94 -3.53 11.55 -0.80
CA LEU A 94 -2.46 11.83 -1.75
C LEU A 94 -1.33 10.82 -1.52
N LEU A 95 -0.95 10.15 -2.58
CA LEU A 95 0.16 9.21 -2.59
C LEU A 95 1.41 9.84 -3.12
N GLN A 96 2.51 9.61 -2.43
CA GLN A 96 3.84 10.00 -2.88
C GLN A 96 4.83 8.88 -2.57
N PHE A 97 5.90 8.80 -3.39
CA PHE A 97 7.04 7.95 -3.13
C PHE A 97 8.22 8.78 -2.67
N SER A 98 8.92 8.27 -1.69
CA SER A 98 10.26 8.76 -1.37
C SER A 98 11.28 7.71 -1.78
N SER A 99 12.34 8.17 -2.45
CA SER A 99 13.53 7.36 -2.76
C SER A 99 14.68 7.59 -1.78
N SER A 100 14.44 8.38 -0.72
CA SER A 100 15.45 8.73 0.30
C SER A 100 15.71 7.57 1.26
N GLY A 101 16.36 6.50 0.75
CA GLY A 101 16.75 5.34 1.55
C GLY A 101 15.85 4.11 1.43
N GLY A 102 14.99 4.05 0.42
CA GLY A 102 14.09 2.95 0.12
C GLY A 102 12.99 3.41 -0.84
N MET A 103 12.07 2.53 -1.18
CA MET A 103 10.87 2.89 -1.93
C MET A 103 9.72 2.98 -0.91
N ASP A 104 9.70 4.08 -0.13
CA ASP A 104 8.72 4.27 0.92
C ASP A 104 7.45 4.92 0.37
N ILE A 105 6.30 4.35 0.72
CA ILE A 105 4.98 4.88 0.37
C ILE A 105 4.55 5.86 1.45
N ILE A 106 4.24 7.08 1.04
CA ILE A 106 3.77 8.15 1.90
C ILE A 106 2.30 8.41 1.58
N TYR A 107 1.47 8.44 2.61
CA TYR A 107 0.09 8.89 2.52
C TYR A 107 -0.04 10.30 3.11
N GLY A 108 -0.45 11.26 2.26
CA GLY A 108 -1.01 12.50 2.73
C GLY A 108 -2.48 12.30 3.03
N ILE A 109 -2.88 12.46 4.27
CA ILE A 109 -4.24 12.20 4.75
C ILE A 109 -4.84 13.42 5.45
N ASP A 110 -6.14 13.56 5.34
CA ASP A 110 -6.93 14.33 6.30
C ASP A 110 -7.30 13.39 7.45
N LEU A 111 -6.83 13.72 8.63
CA LEU A 111 -6.86 12.84 9.80
C LEU A 111 -8.29 12.43 10.17
N GLN A 112 -9.24 13.39 10.11
CA GLN A 112 -10.63 13.11 10.48
C GLN A 112 -11.31 12.18 9.49
N SER A 113 -11.24 12.50 8.19
CA SER A 113 -11.87 11.68 7.16
C SER A 113 -11.23 10.29 7.05
N PHE A 114 -9.90 10.21 7.25
CA PHE A 114 -9.21 8.92 7.27
C PHE A 114 -9.65 8.07 8.46
N ARG A 115 -9.83 8.68 9.64
CA ARG A 115 -10.37 8.00 10.83
C ARG A 115 -11.80 7.51 10.61
N ASP A 116 -12.64 8.32 9.98
CA ASP A 116 -14.04 7.97 9.71
C ASP A 116 -14.16 6.74 8.78
N VAL A 117 -13.21 6.56 7.87
CA VAL A 117 -13.17 5.40 6.95
C VAL A 117 -12.47 4.21 7.59
N SER A 118 -11.32 4.43 8.23
CA SER A 118 -10.40 3.36 8.64
C SER A 118 -10.56 2.91 10.10
N GLY A 119 -11.37 3.63 10.88
CA GLY A 119 -11.42 3.46 12.34
C GLY A 119 -10.24 4.07 13.09
N GLY A 120 -9.34 4.79 12.38
CA GLY A 120 -8.17 5.44 12.97
C GLY A 120 -6.95 4.54 13.09
N PHE A 121 -5.95 5.02 13.83
CA PHE A 121 -4.70 4.34 14.09
C PHE A 121 -4.70 3.66 15.46
N VAL A 122 -3.99 2.55 15.57
CA VAL A 122 -3.62 1.93 16.83
C VAL A 122 -2.23 2.43 17.19
N PHE A 123 -2.13 3.26 18.22
CA PHE A 123 -0.86 3.81 18.68
C PHE A 123 -0.12 2.80 19.54
N LEU A 124 1.13 2.53 19.19
CA LEU A 124 2.05 1.75 20.01
C LEU A 124 2.83 2.67 20.96
N GLU A 125 3.18 3.87 20.47
CA GLU A 125 3.85 4.91 21.25
C GLU A 125 3.40 6.30 20.77
N GLY A 126 3.33 7.28 21.69
CA GLY A 126 3.03 8.67 21.38
C GLY A 126 1.55 8.95 21.16
N HIS A 127 1.26 9.91 20.29
CA HIS A 127 -0.08 10.43 20.02
C HIS A 127 -0.25 10.79 18.54
N ASP A 128 -1.44 11.24 18.17
CA ASP A 128 -1.81 11.61 16.80
C ASP A 128 -1.13 12.90 16.32
N MET A 129 -1.21 13.15 15.00
CA MET A 129 -0.74 14.38 14.39
C MET A 129 -1.56 15.58 14.90
N GLU A 130 -0.89 16.64 15.31
CA GLU A 130 -1.49 17.89 15.77
C GLU A 130 -1.09 19.09 14.89
N GLY A 131 0.05 18.99 14.22
CA GLY A 131 0.62 20.06 13.42
C GLY A 131 0.85 19.68 11.95
N PRO A 132 1.12 20.68 11.10
CA PRO A 132 1.38 20.47 9.69
C PRO A 132 2.70 19.71 9.43
N ASP A 133 3.65 19.80 10.36
CA ASP A 133 4.97 19.18 10.25
C ASP A 133 5.09 17.90 11.08
N ASP A 134 3.96 17.24 11.36
CA ASP A 134 3.92 15.96 12.05
C ASP A 134 3.87 14.80 11.04
N ILE A 135 4.57 13.70 11.38
CA ILE A 135 4.56 12.45 10.62
C ILE A 135 4.29 11.27 11.55
N LEU A 136 3.27 10.48 11.26
CA LEU A 136 3.11 9.17 11.88
C LEU A 136 3.87 8.12 11.07
N MET A 137 4.49 7.21 11.79
CA MET A 137 5.31 6.15 11.23
C MET A 137 4.81 4.80 11.73
N ASP A 138 4.77 3.77 10.87
CA ASP A 138 4.46 2.44 11.34
C ASP A 138 5.66 1.84 12.10
N ASP A 139 5.41 0.80 12.89
CA ASP A 139 6.43 0.15 13.73
C ASP A 139 7.53 -0.52 12.91
N TRP A 140 7.25 -0.94 11.69
CA TRP A 140 8.25 -1.52 10.80
C TRP A 140 9.19 -0.48 10.24
N GLU A 141 8.65 0.66 9.82
CA GLU A 141 9.45 1.76 9.31
C GLU A 141 10.26 2.40 10.44
N ALA A 142 9.64 2.59 11.61
CA ALA A 142 10.32 3.11 12.79
C ALA A 142 11.53 2.25 13.19
N LYS A 143 11.38 0.93 13.16
CA LYS A 143 12.51 0.00 13.40
C LYS A 143 13.58 0.07 12.32
N ALA A 144 13.17 0.12 11.04
CA ALA A 144 14.10 0.17 9.91
C ALA A 144 14.95 1.44 9.90
N LYS A 145 14.35 2.57 10.29
CA LYS A 145 15.03 3.90 10.32
C LYS A 145 15.61 4.24 11.69
N HIS A 146 15.48 3.37 12.70
CA HIS A 146 15.85 3.65 14.10
C HIS A 146 15.22 4.94 14.63
N ALA A 147 13.97 5.19 14.23
CA ALA A 147 13.20 6.36 14.59
C ALA A 147 12.47 6.15 15.92
N ALA A 148 12.30 7.24 16.69
CA ALA A 148 11.60 7.22 17.97
C ALA A 148 10.66 8.43 18.08
N VAL A 149 9.62 8.31 18.91
CA VAL A 149 8.72 9.42 19.23
C VAL A 149 9.49 10.62 19.79
N GLY A 150 9.13 11.82 19.33
CA GLY A 150 9.81 13.09 19.64
C GLY A 150 11.03 13.36 18.76
N GLY A 151 11.45 12.40 17.92
CA GLY A 151 12.52 12.59 16.95
C GLY A 151 12.08 13.40 15.73
N THR A 152 13.06 13.73 14.89
CA THR A 152 12.84 14.40 13.60
C THR A 152 13.15 13.43 12.47
N PHE A 153 12.31 13.44 11.43
CA PHE A 153 12.49 12.64 10.22
C PHE A 153 12.45 13.52 8.99
N ARG A 154 13.54 13.48 8.19
CA ARG A 154 13.64 14.26 6.95
C ARG A 154 13.01 13.50 5.79
N LEU A 155 12.00 14.11 5.17
CA LEU A 155 11.24 13.55 4.07
C LEU A 155 10.95 14.63 3.02
N LEU A 156 11.22 14.37 1.73
CA LEU A 156 11.02 15.34 0.63
C LEU A 156 11.65 16.70 0.90
N ASP A 157 12.88 16.70 1.43
CA ASP A 157 13.64 17.90 1.84
C ASP A 157 12.98 18.76 2.93
N HIS A 158 12.00 18.19 3.65
CA HIS A 158 11.31 18.81 4.77
C HIS A 158 11.53 17.99 6.06
N ASP A 159 11.68 18.67 7.18
CA ASP A 159 11.90 18.05 8.49
C ASP A 159 10.56 17.91 9.23
N PHE A 160 10.14 16.68 9.48
CA PHE A 160 8.93 16.34 10.22
C PHE A 160 9.25 15.90 11.63
N ARG A 161 8.37 16.22 12.58
CA ARG A 161 8.39 15.69 13.95
C ARG A 161 7.60 14.37 13.98
N ILE A 162 8.07 13.39 14.73
CA ILE A 162 7.40 12.10 14.94
C ILE A 162 6.61 12.16 16.26
N PRO A 163 5.30 12.48 16.27
CA PRO A 163 4.49 12.50 17.47
C PRO A 163 4.09 11.09 17.92
N GLY A 164 4.01 10.12 17.00
CA GLY A 164 3.59 8.77 17.33
C GLY A 164 4.06 7.71 16.36
N ILE A 165 4.16 6.49 16.89
CA ILE A 165 4.40 5.26 16.14
C ILE A 165 3.13 4.41 16.23
N VAL A 166 2.66 3.94 15.07
CA VAL A 166 1.40 3.21 14.94
C VAL A 166 1.62 1.77 14.49
N GLU A 167 0.64 0.91 14.73
CA GLU A 167 0.64 -0.45 14.23
C GLU A 167 0.59 -0.44 12.70
N HIS A 168 1.38 -1.32 12.06
CA HIS A 168 1.41 -1.47 10.61
C HIS A 168 0.08 -2.00 10.03
N GLY A 169 -0.12 -1.86 8.72
CA GLY A 169 -1.26 -2.45 8.01
C GLY A 169 -2.32 -1.45 7.53
N LYS A 170 -2.10 -0.14 7.69
CA LYS A 170 -3.01 0.92 7.21
C LYS A 170 -2.67 1.44 5.80
N GLY A 171 -2.09 0.59 4.94
CA GLY A 171 -1.83 0.88 3.53
C GLY A 171 -0.46 1.48 3.26
N ALA A 172 -0.05 2.51 3.97
CA ALA A 172 1.28 3.11 3.92
C ALA A 172 2.06 2.85 5.21
N ARG A 173 3.31 3.26 5.21
CA ARG A 173 4.19 3.24 6.38
C ARG A 173 4.41 4.61 7.00
N LEU A 174 4.22 5.66 6.18
CA LEU A 174 4.39 7.06 6.55
C LEU A 174 3.11 7.81 6.26
N PHE A 175 2.63 8.57 7.26
CA PHE A 175 1.41 9.36 7.15
C PHE A 175 1.73 10.80 7.55
N VAL A 176 1.35 11.74 6.70
CA VAL A 176 1.53 13.18 6.91
C VAL A 176 0.21 13.91 6.62
N PRO A 177 0.02 15.15 7.09
CA PRO A 177 -1.13 15.93 6.71
C PRO A 177 -1.19 16.15 5.20
N ILE A 178 -2.37 15.97 4.60
CA ILE A 178 -2.54 16.02 3.14
C ILE A 178 -2.13 17.38 2.57
N GLN A 179 -2.41 18.48 3.27
CA GLN A 179 -2.06 19.84 2.84
C GLN A 179 -0.54 19.99 2.72
N THR A 180 0.19 19.51 3.72
CA THR A 180 1.66 19.57 3.70
C THR A 180 2.23 18.76 2.56
N LEU A 181 1.72 17.54 2.33
CA LEU A 181 2.18 16.72 1.21
C LEU A 181 1.83 17.33 -0.14
N GLN A 182 0.66 17.96 -0.26
CA GLN A 182 0.24 18.68 -1.47
C GLN A 182 1.17 19.85 -1.78
N ASP A 183 1.56 20.62 -0.77
CA ASP A 183 2.49 21.74 -0.95
C ASP A 183 3.90 21.26 -1.33
N LEU A 184 4.42 20.23 -0.67
CA LEU A 184 5.74 19.67 -0.95
C LEU A 184 5.82 19.01 -2.33
N SER A 185 4.73 18.39 -2.80
CA SER A 185 4.68 17.71 -4.11
C SER A 185 4.16 18.57 -5.25
N GLY A 186 3.75 19.84 -4.99
CA GLY A 186 3.13 20.70 -6.00
C GLY A 186 1.76 20.21 -6.47
N SER A 187 1.07 19.39 -5.68
CA SER A 187 -0.21 18.75 -6.04
C SER A 187 -1.38 19.35 -5.26
N ARG A 188 -1.44 20.67 -5.15
CA ARG A 188 -2.50 21.39 -4.42
C ARG A 188 -3.89 21.00 -4.92
N ASP A 189 -4.82 20.87 -3.99
CA ASP A 189 -6.22 20.50 -4.24
C ASP A 189 -6.40 19.17 -4.98
N LYS A 190 -5.44 18.25 -4.88
CA LYS A 190 -5.49 16.95 -5.55
C LYS A 190 -5.36 15.80 -4.56
N ALA A 191 -5.96 14.67 -4.93
CA ALA A 191 -5.82 13.39 -4.25
C ALA A 191 -5.51 12.30 -5.29
N SER A 192 -4.74 11.31 -4.92
CA SER A 192 -4.41 10.17 -5.78
C SER A 192 -5.50 9.09 -5.70
N ILE A 193 -6.08 8.92 -4.52
CA ILE A 193 -7.07 7.88 -4.22
C ILE A 193 -8.14 8.48 -3.32
N PHE A 194 -9.36 7.94 -3.42
CA PHE A 194 -10.42 8.14 -2.44
C PHE A 194 -10.78 6.79 -1.83
N PHE A 195 -10.64 6.66 -0.53
CA PHE A 195 -11.16 5.53 0.24
C PHE A 195 -12.59 5.85 0.66
N ILE A 196 -13.49 4.91 0.43
CA ILE A 196 -14.91 5.08 0.65
C ILE A 196 -15.41 4.00 1.59
N LYS A 197 -16.14 4.42 2.63
CA LYS A 197 -16.84 3.55 3.54
C LYS A 197 -18.31 3.57 3.21
N CYS A 198 -18.91 2.40 3.02
CA CYS A 198 -20.33 2.25 2.82
C CYS A 198 -21.08 2.10 4.17
N THR A 199 -22.34 2.46 4.21
CA THR A 199 -23.17 2.24 5.40
C THR A 199 -23.33 0.77 5.76
N ARG A 200 -23.19 -0.11 4.77
CA ARG A 200 -23.18 -1.58 4.90
C ARG A 200 -22.37 -2.17 3.73
N SER A 201 -21.70 -3.27 3.99
CA SER A 201 -20.84 -3.94 2.99
C SER A 201 -21.63 -4.48 1.78
N ASP A 202 -22.92 -4.80 1.96
CA ASP A 202 -23.80 -5.26 0.87
C ASP A 202 -24.21 -4.13 -0.10
N HIS A 203 -23.98 -2.87 0.24
CA HIS A 203 -24.25 -1.72 -0.63
C HIS A 203 -23.09 -1.36 -1.56
N THR A 204 -21.94 -2.03 -1.47
CA THR A 204 -20.73 -1.72 -2.25
C THR A 204 -21.02 -1.74 -3.75
N GLN A 205 -21.72 -2.76 -4.25
CA GLN A 205 -22.06 -2.84 -5.67
C GLN A 205 -23.01 -1.72 -6.11
N ALA A 206 -24.02 -1.40 -5.30
CA ALA A 206 -24.97 -0.32 -5.59
C ALA A 206 -24.30 1.05 -5.63
N VAL A 207 -23.29 1.28 -4.75
CA VAL A 207 -22.51 2.51 -4.76
C VAL A 207 -21.60 2.57 -5.99
N MET A 208 -20.97 1.47 -6.39
CA MET A 208 -20.16 1.42 -7.61
C MET A 208 -20.99 1.70 -8.86
N ASP A 209 -22.21 1.17 -8.96
CA ASP A 209 -23.12 1.40 -10.10
C ASP A 209 -23.58 2.86 -10.18
N LEU A 210 -23.62 3.59 -9.06
CA LEU A 210 -23.97 5.02 -9.02
C LEU A 210 -22.78 5.95 -9.35
N MET A 211 -21.55 5.41 -9.37
CA MET A 211 -20.34 6.17 -9.72
C MET A 211 -20.05 6.15 -11.23
N HIS A 212 -20.72 5.31 -12.00
CA HIS A 212 -20.62 5.21 -13.47
C HIS A 212 -21.61 6.17 -14.12
#